data_0b55390b3470bc2dc95d61a8d74f2a59
#
_entry.id   0b55390b3470bc2dc95d61a8d74f2a59
#
_cell.length_a   1.000
_cell.length_b   1.000
_cell.length_c   1.000
_cell.angle_alpha   90.00
_cell.angle_beta   90.00
_cell.angle_gamma   90.00
#
_symmetry.space_group_name_H-M   'P 1'
#
loop_
_entity.id
_entity.type
_entity.pdbx_description
1 polymer ?
#
loop_
_entity_poly.entity_id
_entity_poly.type
_entity_poly.pdbx_seq_one_letter_code
_entity_poly.pdbx_strand_id
1 'polypeptide(L)'
;MPLARIDLESLLRTRRLDRTLTTALPPLDPRDEAACAPSGVPSLDAPLGGGFPRGQLSEVVGPRSSGRTSVMLQTAAAATRRGELVALVDALDMFDVESAAAAGVDLDRLLWIRGHVVSNPGLCRDTNQRALEQAIRAFTLVLQAGNFGLVIFDAAEAPAEAIRRLPFTTWLRLQRMVEGSQTMCLLVGGEPMARSSAGLTLRVGVRDSGFGIRPPSPLRAIGEPVSSEPVSSEPMSSEPVSSGFRFGQQVFEGLTVDARVVRARVREREEATATFSTVASDCA
;
A
#
# COMPACT_ATOMS: atom_id res chain seq x y z
N MET A 1 -2.77 43.59 -6.96
CA MET A 1 -2.23 42.44 -7.73
C MET A 1 -3.27 41.36 -8.07
N PRO A 2 -4.61 41.55 -7.99
CA PRO A 2 -5.59 40.52 -8.38
C PRO A 2 -5.80 40.41 -9.90
N LEU A 3 -5.54 41.43 -10.66
CA LEU A 3 -5.79 41.45 -12.11
C LEU A 3 -4.93 40.46 -12.90
N ALA A 4 -3.65 40.32 -12.58
CA ALA A 4 -2.75 39.39 -13.27
C ALA A 4 -3.13 37.92 -13.10
N ARG A 5 -3.79 37.55 -12.00
CA ARG A 5 -4.27 36.20 -11.73
C ARG A 5 -5.51 35.89 -12.60
N ILE A 6 -6.42 36.83 -12.70
CA ILE A 6 -7.64 36.70 -13.51
C ILE A 6 -7.27 36.57 -15.01
N ASP A 7 -6.30 37.35 -15.48
CA ASP A 7 -5.80 37.28 -16.85
C ASP A 7 -5.13 35.93 -17.14
N LEU A 8 -4.34 35.40 -16.18
CA LEU A 8 -3.71 34.09 -16.31
C LEU A 8 -4.75 32.97 -16.35
N GLU A 9 -5.72 32.97 -15.46
CA GLU A 9 -6.80 31.98 -15.43
C GLU A 9 -7.62 32.01 -16.72
N SER A 10 -7.90 33.22 -17.27
CA SER A 10 -8.58 33.39 -18.55
C SER A 10 -7.78 32.81 -19.72
N LEU A 11 -6.48 33.07 -19.74
CA LEU A 11 -5.56 32.57 -20.77
C LEU A 11 -5.42 31.04 -20.73
N LEU A 12 -5.42 30.46 -19.53
CA LEU A 12 -5.35 29.03 -19.32
C LEU A 12 -6.64 28.32 -19.76
N ARG A 13 -7.81 28.91 -19.47
CA ARG A 13 -9.11 28.43 -20.00
C ARG A 13 -9.15 28.46 -21.51
N THR A 14 -8.69 29.55 -22.13
CA THR A 14 -8.64 29.69 -23.59
C THR A 14 -7.78 28.61 -24.23
N ARG A 15 -6.70 28.20 -23.57
CA ARG A 15 -5.82 27.13 -24.04
C ARG A 15 -6.23 25.73 -23.58
N ARG A 16 -7.36 25.57 -22.91
CA ARG A 16 -7.86 24.32 -22.30
C ARG A 16 -6.86 23.68 -21.32
N LEU A 17 -5.98 24.47 -20.72
CA LEU A 17 -5.02 24.05 -19.72
C LEU A 17 -5.57 24.20 -18.28
N ASP A 18 -6.75 24.78 -18.13
CA ASP A 18 -7.47 24.92 -16.87
C ASP A 18 -7.79 23.57 -16.20
N ARG A 19 -7.90 22.49 -16.99
CA ARG A 19 -8.11 21.14 -16.47
C ARG A 19 -6.82 20.47 -15.94
N THR A 20 -5.67 21.00 -16.28
CA THR A 20 -4.35 20.51 -15.83
C THR A 20 -3.81 21.30 -14.65
N LEU A 21 -4.38 22.49 -14.39
CA LEU A 21 -4.05 23.28 -13.22
C LEU A 21 -4.95 22.87 -12.08
N THR A 22 -4.36 22.14 -11.19
CA THR A 22 -5.00 21.82 -9.91
C THR A 22 -5.05 23.10 -9.09
N THR A 23 -6.25 23.60 -8.90
CA THR A 23 -6.50 24.59 -7.85
C THR A 23 -6.14 23.93 -6.53
N ALA A 24 -5.30 24.57 -5.72
CA ALA A 24 -5.00 24.07 -4.39
C ALA A 24 -6.31 23.75 -3.66
N LEU A 25 -6.41 22.57 -3.09
CA LEU A 25 -7.58 22.17 -2.31
C LEU A 25 -7.80 23.19 -1.20
N PRO A 26 -9.05 23.58 -0.93
CA PRO A 26 -9.33 24.48 0.17
C PRO A 26 -8.79 23.88 1.48
N PRO A 27 -8.27 24.69 2.40
CA PRO A 27 -7.81 24.18 3.69
C PRO A 27 -8.99 23.54 4.44
N LEU A 28 -8.72 22.50 5.21
CA LEU A 28 -9.68 21.92 6.15
C LEU A 28 -10.10 23.01 7.14
N ASP A 29 -11.40 23.08 7.47
CA ASP A 29 -11.84 23.82 8.64
C ASP A 29 -11.15 23.18 9.87
N PRO A 30 -10.44 23.94 10.71
CA PRO A 30 -9.82 23.41 11.92
C PRO A 30 -10.81 22.71 12.86
N ARG A 31 -12.10 22.94 12.67
CA ARG A 31 -13.18 22.29 13.43
C ARG A 31 -13.62 20.96 12.84
N ASP A 32 -13.20 20.63 11.62
CA ASP A 32 -13.57 19.38 10.94
C ASP A 32 -12.47 18.31 11.12
N GLU A 33 -12.15 18.01 12.38
CA GLU A 33 -11.22 16.92 12.73
C GLU A 33 -11.72 15.54 12.27
N ALA A 34 -13.00 15.45 11.88
CA ALA A 34 -13.64 14.24 11.40
C ALA A 34 -13.61 14.08 9.88
N ALA A 35 -13.03 15.01 9.12
CA ALA A 35 -12.98 14.88 7.66
C ALA A 35 -12.21 13.64 7.23
N CYS A 36 -12.91 12.72 6.57
CA CYS A 36 -12.37 11.46 6.09
C CYS A 36 -12.52 11.33 4.59
N ALA A 37 -11.65 10.53 3.99
CA ALA A 37 -11.73 10.13 2.60
C ALA A 37 -11.98 8.62 2.51
N PRO A 38 -13.05 8.18 1.84
CA PRO A 38 -13.34 6.76 1.68
C PRO A 38 -12.17 6.02 1.01
N SER A 39 -11.85 4.86 1.52
CA SER A 39 -10.83 3.96 0.95
C SER A 39 -11.34 3.22 -0.30
N GLY A 40 -12.65 3.23 -0.52
CA GLY A 40 -13.28 2.42 -1.56
C GLY A 40 -13.59 0.99 -1.12
N VAL A 41 -13.31 0.64 0.12
CA VAL A 41 -13.65 -0.64 0.75
C VAL A 41 -14.68 -0.37 1.85
N PRO A 42 -16.00 -0.53 1.58
CA PRO A 42 -17.05 -0.12 2.52
C PRO A 42 -16.95 -0.78 3.90
N SER A 43 -16.55 -2.05 3.95
CA SER A 43 -16.36 -2.78 5.21
C SER A 43 -15.17 -2.26 6.04
N LEU A 44 -14.21 -1.57 5.41
CA LEU A 44 -13.13 -0.87 6.07
C LEU A 44 -13.54 0.56 6.44
N ASP A 45 -14.26 1.25 5.56
CA ASP A 45 -14.66 2.65 5.77
C ASP A 45 -15.64 2.81 6.95
N ALA A 46 -16.58 1.87 7.09
CA ALA A 46 -17.60 1.93 8.15
C ALA A 46 -16.98 1.99 9.57
N PRO A 47 -16.12 1.06 9.99
CA PRO A 47 -15.49 1.12 11.32
C PRO A 47 -14.45 2.26 11.45
N LEU A 48 -13.95 2.80 10.35
CA LEU A 48 -13.06 3.97 10.35
C LEU A 48 -13.81 5.32 10.38
N GLY A 49 -15.16 5.29 10.47
CA GLY A 49 -15.96 6.52 10.50
C GLY A 49 -15.93 7.27 9.17
N GLY A 50 -15.92 6.55 8.03
CA GLY A 50 -15.95 7.11 6.68
C GLY A 50 -14.66 7.00 5.89
N GLY A 51 -13.63 6.36 6.43
CA GLY A 51 -12.38 6.11 5.75
C GLY A 51 -11.13 6.71 6.41
N PHE A 52 -10.11 6.98 5.62
CA PHE A 52 -8.86 7.55 6.13
C PHE A 52 -8.99 9.04 6.45
N PRO A 53 -8.41 9.52 7.56
CA PRO A 53 -8.48 10.94 7.93
C PRO A 53 -7.66 11.81 6.96
N ARG A 54 -8.23 12.96 6.59
CA ARG A 54 -7.52 14.04 5.87
C ARG A 54 -6.68 14.86 6.84
N GLY A 55 -5.64 15.48 6.33
CA GLY A 55 -4.74 16.30 7.15
C GLY A 55 -3.91 15.52 8.16
N GLN A 56 -3.80 14.21 7.98
CA GLN A 56 -3.03 13.34 8.87
C GLN A 56 -2.25 12.30 8.08
N LEU A 57 -1.16 11.80 8.68
CA LEU A 57 -0.47 10.61 8.16
C LEU A 57 -1.25 9.37 8.57
N SER A 58 -1.64 8.56 7.59
CA SER A 58 -2.20 7.23 7.80
C SER A 58 -1.21 6.17 7.35
N GLU A 59 -1.17 5.03 8.02
CA GLU A 59 -0.30 3.92 7.66
C GLU A 59 -1.12 2.67 7.39
N VAL A 60 -0.80 1.98 6.29
CA VAL A 60 -1.25 0.60 6.02
C VAL A 60 -0.04 -0.30 6.07
N VAL A 61 -0.02 -1.20 7.04
CA VAL A 61 1.13 -2.06 7.31
C VAL A 61 0.74 -3.53 7.36
N GLY A 62 1.64 -4.38 6.91
CA GLY A 62 1.45 -5.83 6.92
C GLY A 62 2.57 -6.56 6.21
N PRO A 63 2.65 -7.89 6.36
CA PRO A 63 3.62 -8.70 5.64
C PRO A 63 3.35 -8.70 4.13
N ARG A 64 4.22 -9.31 3.36
CA ARG A 64 3.95 -9.58 1.93
C ARG A 64 2.66 -10.38 1.78
N SER A 65 1.94 -10.15 0.69
CA SER A 65 0.65 -10.80 0.41
C SER A 65 -0.44 -10.59 1.46
N SER A 66 -0.34 -9.53 2.28
CA SER A 66 -1.32 -9.21 3.32
C SER A 66 -2.54 -8.44 2.83
N GLY A 67 -2.58 -8.04 1.53
CA GLY A 67 -3.63 -7.18 0.99
C GLY A 67 -3.33 -5.67 1.11
N ARG A 68 -2.17 -5.26 1.64
CA ARG A 68 -1.81 -3.83 1.75
C ARG A 68 -1.83 -3.09 0.41
N THR A 69 -1.31 -3.73 -0.66
CA THR A 69 -1.34 -3.18 -2.02
C THR A 69 -2.77 -3.05 -2.53
N SER A 70 -3.63 -4.04 -2.27
CA SER A 70 -5.05 -3.98 -2.63
C SER A 70 -5.76 -2.80 -1.95
N VAL A 71 -5.51 -2.57 -0.66
CA VAL A 71 -6.04 -1.40 0.06
C VAL A 71 -5.53 -0.10 -0.55
N MET A 72 -4.23 -0.03 -0.87
CA MET A 72 -3.62 1.13 -1.52
C MET A 72 -4.27 1.43 -2.87
N LEU A 73 -4.40 0.43 -3.74
CA LEU A 73 -4.98 0.58 -5.08
C LEU A 73 -6.46 0.95 -5.02
N GLN A 74 -7.26 0.32 -4.14
CA GLN A 74 -8.66 0.69 -3.94
C GLN A 74 -8.81 2.12 -3.44
N THR A 75 -7.92 2.55 -2.54
CA THR A 75 -7.90 3.93 -2.04
C THR A 75 -7.56 4.93 -3.16
N ALA A 76 -6.58 4.60 -4.02
CA ALA A 76 -6.23 5.41 -5.18
C ALA A 76 -7.39 5.47 -6.20
N ALA A 77 -8.02 4.33 -6.48
CA ALA A 77 -9.19 4.26 -7.36
C ALA A 77 -10.37 5.07 -6.82
N ALA A 78 -10.64 5.00 -5.51
CA ALA A 78 -11.68 5.81 -4.89
C ALA A 78 -11.37 7.31 -4.96
N ALA A 79 -10.12 7.72 -4.76
CA ALA A 79 -9.70 9.11 -4.87
C ALA A 79 -9.84 9.63 -6.30
N THR A 80 -9.34 8.89 -7.29
CA THR A 80 -9.44 9.29 -8.71
C THR A 80 -10.89 9.34 -9.19
N ARG A 81 -11.77 8.41 -8.74
CA ARG A 81 -13.23 8.46 -9.02
C ARG A 81 -13.91 9.71 -8.44
N ARG A 82 -13.43 10.25 -7.31
CA ARG A 82 -13.90 11.54 -6.77
C ARG A 82 -13.37 12.75 -7.55
N GLY A 83 -12.54 12.52 -8.58
CA GLY A 83 -11.91 13.57 -9.38
C GLY A 83 -10.65 14.16 -8.75
N GLU A 84 -10.16 13.56 -7.67
CA GLU A 84 -8.94 14.00 -6.99
C GLU A 84 -7.69 13.59 -7.78
N LEU A 85 -6.64 14.40 -7.70
CA LEU A 85 -5.32 13.99 -8.14
C LEU A 85 -4.67 13.13 -7.07
N VAL A 86 -4.03 12.06 -7.51
CA VAL A 86 -3.28 11.14 -6.69
C VAL A 86 -1.80 11.25 -7.04
N ALA A 87 -0.94 11.34 -6.04
CA ALA A 87 0.49 11.18 -6.21
C ALA A 87 0.95 9.91 -5.51
N LEU A 88 1.67 9.07 -6.23
CA LEU A 88 2.32 7.88 -5.71
C LEU A 88 3.83 8.05 -5.78
N VAL A 89 4.49 8.08 -4.64
CA VAL A 89 5.93 7.98 -4.53
C VAL A 89 6.29 6.53 -4.24
N ASP A 90 6.70 5.84 -5.29
CA ASP A 90 7.11 4.45 -5.26
C ASP A 90 8.61 4.37 -4.97
N ALA A 91 8.97 4.10 -3.72
CA ALA A 91 10.36 4.24 -3.28
C ALA A 91 11.32 3.25 -3.95
N LEU A 92 10.85 2.09 -4.39
CA LEU A 92 11.66 1.01 -4.95
C LEU A 92 11.25 0.56 -6.35
N ASP A 93 10.40 1.32 -7.03
CA ASP A 93 9.90 1.04 -8.39
C ASP A 93 9.18 -0.32 -8.51
N MET A 94 8.27 -0.58 -7.57
CA MET A 94 7.53 -1.84 -7.48
C MET A 94 6.06 -1.71 -7.89
N PHE A 95 5.61 -0.52 -8.29
CA PHE A 95 4.24 -0.27 -8.68
C PHE A 95 3.89 -0.95 -10.00
N ASP A 96 2.82 -1.72 -10.00
CA ASP A 96 2.26 -2.37 -11.17
C ASP A 96 1.08 -1.58 -11.73
N VAL A 97 1.29 -1.01 -12.92
CA VAL A 97 0.30 -0.16 -13.62
C VAL A 97 -0.91 -0.96 -14.07
N GLU A 98 -0.72 -2.21 -14.48
CA GLU A 98 -1.81 -3.08 -14.93
C GLU A 98 -2.76 -3.40 -13.78
N SER A 99 -2.22 -3.79 -12.64
CA SER A 99 -3.01 -3.98 -11.41
C SER A 99 -3.73 -2.71 -10.97
N ALA A 100 -3.11 -1.55 -11.14
CA ALA A 100 -3.75 -0.28 -10.80
C ALA A 100 -4.92 0.04 -11.73
N ALA A 101 -4.75 -0.16 -13.03
CA ALA A 101 -5.84 -0.02 -14.02
C ALA A 101 -6.97 -1.01 -13.74
N ALA A 102 -6.66 -2.28 -13.46
CA ALA A 102 -7.63 -3.31 -13.11
C ALA A 102 -8.40 -2.98 -11.82
N ALA A 103 -7.76 -2.33 -10.84
CA ALA A 103 -8.41 -1.82 -9.63
C ALA A 103 -9.30 -0.60 -9.88
N GLY A 104 -9.28 -0.02 -11.09
CA GLY A 104 -10.07 1.13 -11.48
C GLY A 104 -9.45 2.49 -11.13
N VAL A 105 -8.14 2.55 -11.03
CA VAL A 105 -7.40 3.81 -10.88
C VAL A 105 -7.44 4.55 -12.23
N ASP A 106 -7.89 5.80 -12.23
CA ASP A 106 -7.78 6.69 -13.39
C ASP A 106 -6.32 7.16 -13.48
N LEU A 107 -5.58 6.59 -14.44
CA LEU A 107 -4.15 6.86 -14.63
C LEU A 107 -3.87 8.29 -15.11
N ASP A 108 -4.84 8.98 -15.75
CA ASP A 108 -4.71 10.39 -16.14
C ASP A 108 -4.71 11.32 -14.93
N ARG A 109 -5.11 10.81 -13.75
CA ARG A 109 -5.11 11.51 -12.46
C ARG A 109 -4.04 11.03 -11.50
N LEU A 110 -3.15 10.15 -11.96
CA LEU A 110 -2.07 9.58 -11.17
C LEU A 110 -0.71 10.19 -11.56
N LEU A 111 -0.08 10.88 -10.64
CA LEU A 111 1.34 11.21 -10.72
C LEU A 111 2.15 10.08 -10.10
N TRP A 112 2.79 9.25 -10.92
CA TRP A 112 3.69 8.22 -10.44
C TRP A 112 5.13 8.72 -10.43
N ILE A 113 5.73 8.80 -9.26
CA ILE A 113 7.11 9.18 -9.03
C ILE A 113 7.89 7.89 -8.74
N ARG A 114 8.64 7.47 -9.73
CA ARG A 114 9.42 6.23 -9.70
C ARG A 114 10.69 6.42 -8.89
N GLY A 115 10.90 5.51 -7.96
CA GLY A 115 12.10 5.41 -7.17
C GLY A 115 13.24 4.68 -7.89
N HIS A 116 14.20 4.22 -7.14
CA HIS A 116 15.33 3.48 -7.66
C HIS A 116 15.05 1.99 -7.66
N VAL A 117 15.19 1.35 -8.84
CA VAL A 117 15.16 -0.11 -8.92
C VAL A 117 16.35 -0.67 -8.15
N VAL A 118 16.07 -1.36 -7.07
CA VAL A 118 17.10 -2.06 -6.29
C VAL A 118 17.02 -3.54 -6.63
N SER A 119 17.94 -4.00 -7.45
CA SER A 119 18.00 -5.37 -7.95
C SER A 119 18.09 -6.44 -6.85
N ASN A 120 18.49 -6.06 -5.64
CA ASN A 120 18.51 -6.95 -4.47
C ASN A 120 18.40 -6.15 -3.16
N PRO A 121 17.17 -5.95 -2.62
CA PRO A 121 16.95 -5.13 -1.43
C PRO A 121 17.75 -5.55 -0.19
N GLY A 122 18.16 -6.81 -0.10
CA GLY A 122 18.90 -7.34 1.05
C GLY A 122 20.41 -7.08 1.03
N LEU A 123 21.02 -6.87 -0.14
CA LEU A 123 22.47 -6.82 -0.29
C LEU A 123 23.09 -5.42 -0.35
N CYS A 124 22.31 -4.41 -0.75
CA CYS A 124 22.81 -3.05 -1.01
C CYS A 124 22.29 -2.04 0.01
N ARG A 125 22.76 -2.08 1.25
CA ARG A 125 22.28 -1.22 2.35
C ARG A 125 22.33 0.27 2.02
N ASP A 126 23.44 0.74 1.47
CA ASP A 126 23.64 2.17 1.18
C ASP A 126 22.77 2.64 0.00
N THR A 127 22.56 1.79 -1.00
CA THR A 127 21.70 2.10 -2.14
C THR A 127 20.24 2.21 -1.71
N ASN A 128 19.76 1.27 -0.88
CA ASN A 128 18.41 1.31 -0.31
C ASN A 128 18.17 2.55 0.55
N GLN A 129 19.17 2.94 1.36
CA GLN A 129 19.08 4.12 2.19
C GLN A 129 18.97 5.39 1.35
N ARG A 130 19.81 5.53 0.32
CA ARG A 130 19.77 6.67 -0.61
C ARG A 130 18.47 6.74 -1.39
N ALA A 131 17.96 5.59 -1.86
CA ALA A 131 16.68 5.51 -2.57
C ALA A 131 15.54 6.01 -1.68
N LEU A 132 15.47 5.56 -0.43
CA LEU A 132 14.47 6.03 0.53
C LEU A 132 14.60 7.52 0.84
N GLU A 133 15.80 8.04 1.02
CA GLU A 133 16.02 9.46 1.25
C GLU A 133 15.59 10.31 0.06
N GLN A 134 15.84 9.85 -1.17
CA GLN A 134 15.35 10.52 -2.39
C GLN A 134 13.83 10.47 -2.48
N ALA A 135 13.24 9.31 -2.21
CA ALA A 135 11.79 9.15 -2.20
C ALA A 135 11.12 10.06 -1.16
N ILE A 136 11.70 10.22 0.05
CA ILE A 136 11.21 11.15 1.07
C ILE A 136 11.33 12.61 0.62
N ARG A 137 12.39 12.97 -0.11
CA ARG A 137 12.52 14.32 -0.68
C ARG A 137 11.43 14.58 -1.70
N ALA A 138 11.19 13.63 -2.62
CA ALA A 138 10.11 13.72 -3.60
C ALA A 138 8.74 13.82 -2.92
N PHE A 139 8.48 12.97 -1.94
CA PHE A 139 7.26 12.99 -1.13
C PHE A 139 7.05 14.34 -0.43
N THR A 140 8.12 14.91 0.11
CA THR A 140 8.10 16.26 0.72
C THR A 140 7.68 17.33 -0.28
N LEU A 141 8.24 17.30 -1.49
CA LEU A 141 7.91 18.27 -2.56
C LEU A 141 6.46 18.14 -3.01
N VAL A 142 5.95 16.92 -3.14
CA VAL A 142 4.54 16.66 -3.49
C VAL A 142 3.60 17.19 -2.43
N LEU A 143 3.89 16.96 -1.16
CA LEU A 143 3.08 17.50 -0.06
C LEU A 143 3.10 19.02 -0.03
N GLN A 144 4.26 19.64 -0.31
CA GLN A 144 4.38 21.11 -0.40
C GLN A 144 3.59 21.71 -1.56
N ALA A 145 3.42 20.97 -2.66
CA ALA A 145 2.62 21.41 -3.80
C ALA A 145 1.13 21.58 -3.43
N GLY A 146 0.60 20.80 -2.47
CA GLY A 146 -0.73 20.98 -1.87
C GLY A 146 -1.92 20.74 -2.80
N ASN A 147 -1.69 20.14 -3.99
CA ASN A 147 -2.71 20.01 -5.04
C ASN A 147 -3.30 18.59 -5.14
N PHE A 148 -2.89 17.70 -4.27
CA PHE A 148 -3.28 16.30 -4.31
C PHE A 148 -4.31 15.98 -3.23
N GLY A 149 -5.39 15.29 -3.61
CA GLY A 149 -6.36 14.77 -2.66
C GLY A 149 -5.83 13.55 -1.90
N LEU A 150 -4.95 12.77 -2.57
CA LEU A 150 -4.26 11.63 -1.98
C LEU A 150 -2.78 11.67 -2.35
N VAL A 151 -1.91 11.51 -1.35
CA VAL A 151 -0.47 11.30 -1.57
C VAL A 151 -0.07 9.99 -0.89
N ILE A 152 0.49 9.08 -1.67
CA ILE A 152 0.92 7.76 -1.24
C ILE A 152 2.45 7.72 -1.21
N PHE A 153 2.99 7.16 -0.14
CA PHE A 153 4.40 6.79 -0.04
C PHE A 153 4.48 5.27 0.07
N ASP A 154 4.88 4.60 -1.00
CA ASP A 154 5.04 3.16 -1.02
C ASP A 154 6.48 2.78 -0.70
N ALA A 155 6.68 2.23 0.49
CA ALA A 155 7.91 1.63 0.97
C ALA A 155 7.66 0.16 1.40
N ALA A 156 6.67 -0.48 0.79
CA ALA A 156 6.21 -1.81 1.17
C ALA A 156 7.33 -2.85 1.13
N GLU A 157 8.21 -2.76 0.16
CA GLU A 157 9.33 -3.68 -0.03
C GLU A 157 10.66 -3.14 0.52
N ALA A 158 10.64 -1.97 1.16
CA ALA A 158 11.83 -1.40 1.76
C ALA A 158 12.28 -2.24 2.98
N PRO A 159 13.59 -2.50 3.12
CA PRO A 159 14.10 -3.18 4.29
C PRO A 159 13.75 -2.41 5.57
N ALA A 160 13.20 -3.11 6.57
CA ALA A 160 12.80 -2.50 7.84
C ALA A 160 13.94 -1.74 8.52
N GLU A 161 15.18 -2.21 8.37
CA GLU A 161 16.36 -1.53 8.90
C GLU A 161 16.61 -0.17 8.24
N ALA A 162 16.39 -0.06 6.92
CA ALA A 162 16.54 1.20 6.21
C ALA A 162 15.47 2.23 6.66
N ILE A 163 14.24 1.78 6.87
CA ILE A 163 13.16 2.61 7.44
C ILE A 163 13.51 3.07 8.86
N ARG A 164 14.04 2.17 9.71
CA ARG A 164 14.38 2.49 11.11
C ARG A 164 15.51 3.51 11.23
N ARG A 165 16.41 3.60 10.23
CA ARG A 165 17.50 4.60 10.17
C ARG A 165 17.02 6.00 9.86
N LEU A 166 15.82 6.15 9.30
CA LEU A 166 15.25 7.46 9.05
C LEU A 166 15.01 8.19 10.37
N PRO A 167 15.45 9.44 10.50
CA PRO A 167 15.24 10.22 11.72
C PRO A 167 13.74 10.36 12.03
N PHE A 168 13.36 10.22 13.28
CA PHE A 168 11.99 10.44 13.72
C PHE A 168 11.45 11.83 13.33
N THR A 169 12.31 12.83 13.35
CA THR A 169 11.98 14.20 12.95
C THR A 169 11.49 14.31 11.51
N THR A 170 11.84 13.35 10.63
CA THR A 170 11.34 13.28 9.26
C THR A 170 9.82 13.10 9.25
N TRP A 171 9.31 12.13 10.01
CA TRP A 171 7.89 11.83 10.10
C TRP A 171 7.10 12.94 10.78
N LEU A 172 7.67 13.53 11.83
CA LEU A 172 7.06 14.69 12.51
C LEU A 172 6.95 15.91 11.59
N ARG A 173 7.98 16.16 10.76
CA ARG A 173 7.95 17.24 9.77
C ARG A 173 6.88 16.99 8.72
N LEU A 174 6.80 15.77 8.19
CA LEU A 174 5.77 15.37 7.21
C LEU A 174 4.36 15.52 7.80
N GLN A 175 4.16 15.08 9.05
CA GLN A 175 2.88 15.27 9.73
C GLN A 175 2.47 16.74 9.80
N ARG A 176 3.38 17.63 10.18
CA ARG A 176 3.10 19.08 10.24
C ARG A 176 2.79 19.69 8.87
N MET A 177 3.35 19.14 7.81
CA MET A 177 3.07 19.62 6.43
C MET A 177 1.68 19.21 5.95
N VAL A 178 1.20 18.06 6.38
CA VAL A 178 -0.13 17.54 6.02
C VAL A 178 -1.21 18.15 6.92
N GLU A 179 -0.87 18.51 8.15
CA GLU A 179 -1.80 19.02 9.16
C GLU A 179 -2.58 20.25 8.65
N GLY A 180 -3.90 20.22 8.81
CA GLY A 180 -4.80 21.27 8.32
C GLY A 180 -5.04 21.28 6.81
N SER A 181 -4.46 20.34 6.05
CA SER A 181 -4.72 20.21 4.61
C SER A 181 -5.89 19.26 4.32
N GLN A 182 -6.46 19.36 3.12
CA GLN A 182 -7.45 18.40 2.61
C GLN A 182 -6.80 17.10 2.07
N THR A 183 -5.48 17.02 2.10
CA THR A 183 -4.75 15.87 1.57
C THR A 183 -4.88 14.67 2.50
N MET A 184 -5.29 13.53 1.97
CA MET A 184 -5.11 12.25 2.61
C MET A 184 -3.68 11.78 2.33
N CYS A 185 -2.93 11.44 3.37
CA CYS A 185 -1.56 10.98 3.24
C CYS A 185 -1.44 9.54 3.71
N LEU A 186 -1.06 8.63 2.80
CA LEU A 186 -1.01 7.20 3.06
C LEU A 186 0.42 6.67 2.94
N LEU A 187 0.92 6.06 4.01
CA LEU A 187 2.20 5.37 4.04
C LEU A 187 1.94 3.86 3.96
N VAL A 188 2.60 3.17 3.05
CA VAL A 188 2.48 1.71 2.87
C VAL A 188 3.80 1.05 3.22
N GLY A 189 3.77 0.07 4.13
CA GLY A 189 4.98 -0.57 4.62
C GLY A 189 4.79 -1.96 5.19
N GLY A 190 5.89 -2.64 5.48
CA GLY A 190 5.87 -3.91 6.21
C GLY A 190 5.53 -3.73 7.69
N GLU A 191 6.01 -2.64 8.29
CA GLU A 191 5.85 -2.27 9.70
C GLU A 191 5.56 -0.77 9.84
N PRO A 192 5.01 -0.32 10.99
CA PRO A 192 4.78 1.09 11.26
C PRO A 192 6.08 1.89 11.20
N MET A 193 6.09 2.98 10.41
CA MET A 193 7.26 3.83 10.19
C MET A 193 7.13 5.22 10.82
N ALA A 194 5.94 5.80 10.80
CA ALA A 194 5.71 7.16 11.31
C ALA A 194 5.60 7.24 12.85
N ARG A 195 5.59 6.11 13.53
CA ARG A 195 5.55 6.03 15.00
C ARG A 195 4.42 6.91 15.59
N SER A 196 4.77 7.82 16.51
CA SER A 196 3.80 8.73 17.14
C SER A 196 3.27 9.84 16.21
N SER A 197 3.85 10.02 15.03
CA SER A 197 3.38 11.00 14.05
C SER A 197 2.19 10.50 13.23
N ALA A 198 1.93 9.19 13.19
CA ALA A 198 0.75 8.66 12.52
C ALA A 198 -0.53 9.04 13.26
N GLY A 199 -1.52 9.53 12.51
CA GLY A 199 -2.88 9.75 12.99
C GLY A 199 -3.70 8.47 13.03
N LEU A 200 -3.43 7.55 12.09
CA LEU A 200 -4.06 6.24 11.98
C LEU A 200 -3.02 5.21 11.52
N THR A 201 -2.97 4.06 12.16
CA THR A 201 -2.16 2.91 11.70
C THR A 201 -3.06 1.69 11.59
N LEU A 202 -3.23 1.20 10.37
CA LEU A 202 -4.01 0.04 10.02
C LEU A 202 -3.06 -1.14 9.74
N ARG A 203 -3.20 -2.23 10.49
CA ARG A 203 -2.50 -3.47 10.20
C ARG A 203 -3.41 -4.40 9.40
N VAL A 204 -2.91 -4.89 8.28
CA VAL A 204 -3.62 -5.84 7.42
C VAL A 204 -2.90 -7.18 7.41
N GLY A 205 -3.67 -8.26 7.28
CA GLY A 205 -3.17 -9.63 7.22
C GLY A 205 -4.19 -10.53 6.55
N VAL A 206 -3.75 -11.63 5.99
CA VAL A 206 -4.64 -12.64 5.42
C VAL A 206 -5.23 -13.47 6.56
N ARG A 207 -6.55 -13.65 6.55
CA ARG A 207 -7.20 -14.61 7.44
C ARG A 207 -6.78 -16.01 6.99
N ASP A 208 -6.21 -16.78 7.91
CA ASP A 208 -5.84 -18.17 7.67
C ASP A 208 -7.13 -18.99 7.40
N SER A 209 -7.45 -19.16 6.12
CA SER A 209 -8.58 -19.98 5.65
C SER A 209 -8.17 -21.45 5.62
N GLY A 210 -7.50 -21.98 6.64
CA GLY A 210 -7.24 -23.41 6.80
C GLY A 210 -6.39 -24.10 5.72
N PHE A 211 -5.94 -23.39 4.69
CA PHE A 211 -4.94 -23.87 3.74
C PHE A 211 -3.53 -23.53 4.26
N GLY A 212 -3.12 -24.31 5.28
CA GLY A 212 -1.81 -24.16 5.86
C GLY A 212 -0.70 -24.49 4.86
N ILE A 213 -0.04 -23.47 4.32
CA ILE A 213 1.38 -23.61 4.00
C ILE A 213 2.07 -23.63 5.37
N ARG A 214 2.21 -24.82 5.93
CA ARG A 214 3.03 -25.05 7.12
C ARG A 214 4.44 -24.51 6.79
N PRO A 215 5.01 -23.61 7.59
CA PRO A 215 6.40 -23.25 7.39
C PRO A 215 7.24 -24.55 7.41
N PRO A 216 8.26 -24.71 6.57
CA PRO A 216 9.10 -25.88 6.60
C PRO A 216 9.64 -26.03 8.02
N SER A 217 9.36 -27.17 8.63
CA SER A 217 9.90 -27.52 9.94
C SER A 217 11.42 -27.38 9.89
N PRO A 218 12.06 -26.84 10.93
CA PRO A 218 13.51 -26.77 10.95
C PRO A 218 14.06 -28.19 10.72
N LEU A 219 14.97 -28.28 9.75
CA LEU A 219 15.67 -29.51 9.40
C LEU A 219 16.17 -30.18 10.69
N ARG A 220 15.58 -31.32 11.04
CA ARG A 220 16.15 -32.19 12.07
C ARG A 220 17.54 -32.60 11.59
N ALA A 221 18.49 -32.36 12.46
CA ALA A 221 19.87 -32.82 12.24
C ALA A 221 19.87 -34.32 11.88
N ILE A 222 20.45 -34.63 10.73
CA ILE A 222 20.68 -36.01 10.29
C ILE A 222 21.78 -36.58 11.19
N GLY A 223 21.42 -37.55 11.99
CA GLY A 223 22.39 -38.24 12.83
C GLY A 223 21.79 -39.34 13.69
N GLU A 224 21.19 -40.38 13.08
CA GLU A 224 21.11 -41.71 13.69
C GLU A 224 21.10 -42.79 12.59
N PRO A 225 21.85 -43.88 12.72
CA PRO A 225 21.95 -44.92 11.70
C PRO A 225 20.75 -45.84 11.71
N VAL A 226 20.16 -46.01 10.53
CA VAL A 226 19.08 -47.00 10.31
C VAL A 226 19.68 -48.38 10.20
N SER A 227 19.26 -49.27 11.09
CA SER A 227 19.54 -50.71 11.05
C SER A 227 18.85 -51.34 9.84
N SER A 228 19.61 -52.10 9.09
CA SER A 228 19.20 -52.83 7.90
C SER A 228 18.42 -54.10 8.25
N GLU A 229 17.17 -54.19 7.78
CA GLU A 229 16.45 -55.47 7.62
C GLU A 229 16.29 -55.78 6.13
N PRO A 230 16.33 -57.07 5.73
CA PRO A 230 16.38 -57.46 4.32
C PRO A 230 14.98 -57.48 3.68
N VAL A 231 14.86 -56.82 2.54
CA VAL A 231 13.64 -56.84 1.71
C VAL A 231 13.63 -58.10 0.83
N SER A 232 12.61 -58.93 1.01
CA SER A 232 12.27 -60.05 0.15
C SER A 232 11.74 -59.56 -1.20
N SER A 233 12.31 -60.13 -2.27
CA SER A 233 11.98 -59.84 -3.67
C SER A 233 10.75 -60.62 -4.10
N GLU A 234 9.65 -59.92 -4.49
CA GLU A 234 8.62 -60.45 -5.34
C GLU A 234 8.59 -59.75 -6.72
N PRO A 235 8.28 -60.45 -7.83
CA PRO A 235 8.39 -59.91 -9.17
C PRO A 235 7.20 -59.02 -9.55
N MET A 236 7.53 -57.82 -9.98
CA MET A 236 6.54 -56.84 -10.52
C MET A 236 6.06 -57.24 -11.90
N SER A 237 4.75 -57.45 -12.03
CA SER A 237 4.04 -57.48 -13.28
C SER A 237 3.92 -56.04 -13.85
N SER A 238 4.33 -55.90 -15.11
CA SER A 238 4.30 -54.67 -15.87
C SER A 238 2.90 -54.35 -16.37
N GLU A 239 2.19 -53.38 -15.74
CA GLU A 239 1.08 -52.67 -16.38
C GLU A 239 1.48 -51.20 -16.63
N PRO A 240 1.13 -50.63 -17.79
CA PRO A 240 1.48 -49.23 -18.06
C PRO A 240 0.54 -48.31 -17.30
N VAL A 241 0.98 -47.74 -16.21
CA VAL A 241 0.26 -46.68 -15.49
C VAL A 241 0.35 -45.39 -16.29
N SER A 242 -0.67 -45.11 -17.11
CA SER A 242 -0.92 -43.76 -17.62
C SER A 242 -1.46 -42.89 -16.49
N SER A 243 -0.61 -42.50 -15.57
CA SER A 243 -0.95 -41.47 -14.57
C SER A 243 -0.82 -40.09 -15.21
N GLY A 244 -1.85 -39.65 -15.89
CA GLY A 244 -2.03 -38.24 -16.13
C GLY A 244 -2.18 -37.54 -14.79
N PHE A 245 -1.13 -36.90 -14.31
CA PHE A 245 -1.21 -35.92 -13.23
C PHE A 245 -2.10 -34.78 -13.72
N ARG A 246 -3.37 -34.83 -13.42
CA ARG A 246 -4.23 -33.65 -13.47
C ARG A 246 -3.90 -32.81 -12.25
N PHE A 247 -2.98 -31.88 -12.39
CA PHE A 247 -2.94 -30.71 -11.54
C PHE A 247 -4.27 -29.97 -11.78
N GLY A 248 -5.21 -30.13 -10.86
CA GLY A 248 -6.37 -29.24 -10.83
C GLY A 248 -5.83 -27.82 -10.76
N GLN A 249 -6.08 -27.02 -11.80
CA GLN A 249 -5.85 -25.59 -11.75
C GLN A 249 -6.73 -25.06 -10.62
N GLN A 250 -6.16 -24.88 -9.43
CA GLN A 250 -6.77 -24.05 -8.42
C GLN A 250 -6.62 -22.61 -8.89
N VAL A 251 -7.69 -22.09 -9.46
CA VAL A 251 -7.78 -20.67 -9.82
C VAL A 251 -7.74 -19.89 -8.50
N PHE A 252 -6.82 -18.95 -8.38
CA PHE A 252 -6.76 -18.07 -7.23
C PHE A 252 -7.95 -17.09 -7.30
N GLU A 253 -8.97 -17.31 -6.48
CA GLU A 253 -10.21 -16.52 -6.49
C GLU A 253 -10.07 -15.18 -5.72
N GLY A 254 -9.07 -15.07 -4.86
CA GLY A 254 -8.85 -13.87 -4.05
C GLY A 254 -8.37 -14.19 -2.64
N LEU A 255 -8.19 -13.16 -1.84
CA LEU A 255 -7.76 -13.25 -0.44
C LEU A 255 -8.82 -12.65 0.47
N THR A 256 -9.10 -13.32 1.59
CA THR A 256 -9.82 -12.69 2.71
C THR A 256 -8.79 -11.98 3.59
N VAL A 257 -8.95 -10.68 3.70
CA VAL A 257 -8.03 -9.80 4.43
C VAL A 257 -8.70 -9.32 5.71
N ASP A 258 -8.03 -9.50 6.82
CA ASP A 258 -8.39 -8.90 8.10
C ASP A 258 -7.58 -7.61 8.29
N ALA A 259 -8.25 -6.53 8.61
CA ALA A 259 -7.69 -5.25 8.92
C ALA A 259 -8.01 -4.88 10.37
N ARG A 260 -7.01 -4.43 11.10
CA ARG A 260 -7.15 -3.97 12.49
C ARG A 260 -6.46 -2.64 12.68
N VAL A 261 -7.14 -1.71 13.31
CA VAL A 261 -6.52 -0.47 13.78
C VAL A 261 -5.59 -0.80 14.95
N VAL A 262 -4.33 -0.46 14.79
CA VAL A 262 -3.30 -0.61 15.84
C VAL A 262 -3.14 0.69 16.61
N ARG A 263 -3.45 1.80 15.95
CA ARG A 263 -3.34 3.14 16.50
C ARG A 263 -4.31 4.08 15.81
N ALA A 264 -5.00 4.89 16.57
CA ALA A 264 -5.78 6.01 16.07
C ALA A 264 -5.61 7.22 17.00
N ARG A 265 -5.62 8.42 16.43
CA ARG A 265 -5.63 9.66 17.20
C ARG A 265 -7.02 9.93 17.80
N VAL A 266 -8.07 9.46 17.12
CA VAL A 266 -9.46 9.52 17.55
C VAL A 266 -9.79 8.20 18.28
N ARG A 267 -10.16 8.28 19.56
CA ARG A 267 -10.40 7.11 20.42
C ARG A 267 -11.47 6.14 19.88
N GLU A 268 -12.49 6.65 19.22
CA GLU A 268 -13.57 5.84 18.65
C GLU A 268 -13.09 4.83 17.59
N ARG A 269 -11.87 4.98 17.08
CA ARG A 269 -11.26 4.12 16.06
C ARG A 269 -10.23 3.14 16.62
N GLU A 270 -9.87 3.22 17.91
CA GLU A 270 -8.75 2.44 18.49
C GLU A 270 -8.95 0.92 18.44
N GLU A 271 -10.20 0.45 18.37
CA GLU A 271 -10.52 -0.99 18.33
C GLU A 271 -11.17 -1.43 17.01
N ALA A 272 -11.16 -0.58 16.00
CA ALA A 272 -11.81 -0.86 14.74
C ALA A 272 -11.15 -2.06 14.04
N THR A 273 -11.98 -3.01 13.63
CA THR A 273 -11.59 -4.16 12.83
C THR A 273 -12.49 -4.27 11.61
N ALA A 274 -11.94 -4.75 10.50
CA ALA A 274 -12.68 -5.00 9.28
C ALA A 274 -12.19 -6.28 8.62
N THR A 275 -13.09 -6.95 7.93
CA THR A 275 -12.75 -8.07 7.05
C THR A 275 -13.29 -7.77 5.66
N PHE A 276 -12.47 -7.97 4.65
CA PHE A 276 -12.87 -7.80 3.24
C PHE A 276 -12.18 -8.84 2.36
N SER A 277 -12.74 -9.08 1.20
CA SER A 277 -12.16 -9.99 0.21
C SER A 277 -11.59 -9.18 -0.95
N THR A 278 -10.41 -9.59 -1.40
CA THR A 278 -9.87 -9.14 -2.69
C THR A 278 -10.28 -10.16 -3.74
N VAL A 279 -10.68 -9.71 -4.92
CA VAL A 279 -11.00 -10.57 -6.04
C VAL A 279 -9.82 -10.54 -7.00
N ALA A 280 -9.37 -11.71 -7.46
CA ALA A 280 -8.45 -11.77 -8.58
C ALA A 280 -9.21 -11.39 -9.84
N SER A 281 -8.80 -10.35 -10.56
CA SER A 281 -9.31 -10.09 -11.90
C SER A 281 -8.54 -10.95 -12.87
N ASP A 282 -9.25 -11.79 -13.65
CA ASP A 282 -8.64 -12.45 -14.80
C ASP A 282 -8.18 -11.35 -15.78
N CYS A 283 -6.88 -11.27 -15.99
CA CYS A 283 -6.34 -10.53 -17.12
C CYS A 283 -6.64 -11.35 -18.37
N ALA A 284 -7.67 -10.94 -19.12
CA ALA A 284 -8.01 -11.50 -20.42
C ALA A 284 -7.04 -10.96 -21.48
#